data_4bf64c81c1dd347bd2c615047842fd16
#
_entry.id   4bf64c81c1dd347bd2c615047842fd16
#
_cell.length_a   1.000
_cell.length_b   1.000
_cell.length_c   1.000
_cell.angle_alpha   90.00
_cell.angle_beta   90.00
_cell.angle_gamma   90.00
#
_symmetry.space_group_name_H-M   'P 1'
#
loop_
_entity.id
_entity.type
_entity.pdbx_description
1 polymer ?
#
loop_
_entity_poly.entity_id
_entity_poly.type
_entity_poly.pdbx_seq_one_letter_code
_entity_poly.pdbx_strand_id
1 'polypeptide(L)'
;MEIRNFENRDMQWFETMTREEQLSMSAAFPKLMRKVYVWMAMALAITAVTAYEVASSPALTELIYSSKWTFFGLIIAELALVFWVSARIEKLSLTNATLLFILYSVINGTTLATIFFAYPTAVIAKTFFVTAGMFGAMAIYGYTTKSDLTSWGKLLIMAVIGLIIAGLVNLFLKSSMLDFMISGIGVLVFVGLTAYDSQKIKHMLAMQTDMGETAQKIALMGALSLYLDFINLFLYLLRFFGRGND
;
A
#
# COMPACT_ATOMS: atom_id res chain seq x y z
N MET A 1 -16.10 16.43 -20.46
CA MET A 1 -17.40 15.90 -20.91
C MET A 1 -17.68 14.47 -20.38
N GLU A 2 -16.67 13.64 -20.13
CA GLU A 2 -16.83 12.27 -19.59
C GLU A 2 -17.24 12.21 -18.11
N ILE A 3 -16.81 13.14 -17.27
CA ILE A 3 -17.10 13.16 -15.82
C ILE A 3 -18.59 13.29 -15.54
N ARG A 4 -19.30 14.14 -16.30
CA ARG A 4 -20.78 14.27 -16.21
C ARG A 4 -21.52 13.01 -16.64
N ASN A 5 -20.92 12.21 -17.52
CA ASN A 5 -21.50 10.95 -17.96
C ASN A 5 -21.33 9.80 -16.95
N PHE A 6 -20.27 9.84 -16.12
CA PHE A 6 -20.11 8.91 -15.00
C PHE A 6 -21.09 9.24 -13.87
N GLU A 7 -21.12 10.49 -13.45
CA GLU A 7 -21.99 10.97 -12.39
C GLU A 7 -23.48 10.77 -12.73
N ASN A 8 -23.85 10.99 -13.99
CA ASN A 8 -25.22 10.75 -14.47
C ASN A 8 -25.56 9.25 -14.57
N ARG A 9 -24.63 8.38 -14.94
CA ARG A 9 -24.86 6.93 -14.96
C ARG A 9 -24.99 6.37 -13.55
N ASP A 10 -24.16 6.83 -12.64
CA ASP A 10 -24.18 6.38 -11.25
C ASP A 10 -25.45 6.88 -10.54
N MET A 11 -25.92 8.09 -10.83
CA MET A 11 -27.22 8.58 -10.33
C MET A 11 -28.40 7.84 -10.93
N GLN A 12 -28.41 7.59 -12.24
CA GLN A 12 -29.47 6.81 -12.89
C GLN A 12 -29.53 5.38 -12.37
N TRP A 13 -28.37 4.76 -12.14
CA TRP A 13 -28.31 3.42 -11.57
C TRP A 13 -28.83 3.41 -10.12
N PHE A 14 -28.48 4.41 -9.32
CA PHE A 14 -28.97 4.59 -7.95
C PHE A 14 -30.49 4.82 -7.89
N GLU A 15 -31.05 5.55 -8.85
CA GLU A 15 -32.50 5.79 -8.98
C GLU A 15 -33.27 4.52 -9.40
N THR A 16 -32.63 3.59 -10.09
CA THR A 16 -33.24 2.30 -10.48
C THR A 16 -33.24 1.26 -9.39
N MET A 17 -32.46 1.46 -8.32
CA MET A 17 -32.37 0.51 -7.19
C MET A 17 -33.61 0.58 -6.31
N THR A 18 -33.99 -0.58 -5.78
CA THR A 18 -35.02 -0.62 -4.75
C THR A 18 -34.55 0.07 -3.46
N ARG A 19 -35.50 0.57 -2.68
CA ARG A 19 -35.18 1.22 -1.39
C ARG A 19 -34.42 0.28 -0.43
N GLU A 20 -34.66 -1.03 -0.52
CA GLU A 20 -33.95 -2.03 0.30
C GLU A 20 -32.49 -2.18 -0.13
N GLU A 21 -32.21 -2.18 -1.43
CA GLU A 21 -30.84 -2.21 -1.97
C GLU A 21 -30.07 -0.95 -1.58
N GLN A 22 -30.68 0.23 -1.68
CA GLN A 22 -30.07 1.50 -1.25
C GLN A 22 -29.72 1.50 0.25
N LEU A 23 -30.62 0.97 1.09
CA LEU A 23 -30.37 0.84 2.54
C LEU A 23 -29.26 -0.17 2.83
N SER A 24 -29.21 -1.30 2.12
CA SER A 24 -28.18 -2.31 2.30
C SER A 24 -26.78 -1.79 1.89
N MET A 25 -26.67 -1.07 0.77
CA MET A 25 -25.44 -0.40 0.35
C MET A 25 -24.96 0.61 1.40
N SER A 26 -25.86 1.47 1.88
CA SER A 26 -25.53 2.48 2.88
C SER A 26 -25.07 1.88 4.21
N ALA A 27 -25.54 0.66 4.54
CA ALA A 27 -25.12 -0.07 5.74
C ALA A 27 -23.82 -0.87 5.55
N ALA A 28 -23.55 -1.39 4.34
CA ALA A 28 -22.38 -2.20 4.03
C ALA A 28 -21.11 -1.33 3.86
N PHE A 29 -21.22 -0.21 3.18
CA PHE A 29 -20.09 0.64 2.82
C PHE A 29 -19.20 1.07 4.01
N PRO A 30 -19.72 1.64 5.12
CA PRO A 30 -18.86 2.03 6.25
C PRO A 30 -18.15 0.84 6.90
N LYS A 31 -18.81 -0.32 6.92
CA LYS A 31 -18.23 -1.56 7.49
C LYS A 31 -17.09 -2.08 6.61
N LEU A 32 -17.24 -2.03 5.29
CA LEU A 32 -16.21 -2.43 4.33
C LEU A 32 -15.01 -1.47 4.38
N MET A 33 -15.25 -0.14 4.37
CA MET A 33 -14.18 0.84 4.52
C MET A 33 -13.41 0.66 5.83
N ARG A 34 -14.09 0.42 6.94
CA ARG A 34 -13.42 0.09 8.21
C ARG A 34 -12.55 -1.16 8.08
N LYS A 35 -13.02 -2.20 7.38
CA LYS A 35 -12.22 -3.42 7.15
C LYS A 35 -10.94 -3.12 6.39
N VAL A 36 -10.96 -2.27 5.36
CA VAL A 36 -9.76 -1.86 4.62
C VAL A 36 -8.68 -1.35 5.57
N TYR A 37 -9.01 -0.36 6.39
CA TYR A 37 -8.03 0.23 7.31
C TYR A 37 -7.60 -0.72 8.42
N VAL A 38 -8.50 -1.56 8.93
CA VAL A 38 -8.16 -2.57 9.95
C VAL A 38 -7.20 -3.62 9.37
N TRP A 39 -7.49 -4.15 8.17
CA TRP A 39 -6.61 -5.11 7.51
C TRP A 39 -5.23 -4.50 7.20
N MET A 40 -5.20 -3.27 6.70
CA MET A 40 -3.95 -2.54 6.46
C MET A 40 -3.15 -2.37 7.76
N ALA A 41 -3.79 -1.89 8.83
CA ALA A 41 -3.13 -1.69 10.12
C ALA A 41 -2.59 -3.00 10.73
N MET A 42 -3.35 -4.09 10.62
CA MET A 42 -2.89 -5.42 11.04
C MET A 42 -1.68 -5.89 10.24
N ALA A 43 -1.71 -5.70 8.92
CA ALA A 43 -0.59 -6.05 8.04
C ALA A 43 0.68 -5.24 8.40
N LEU A 44 0.54 -3.93 8.64
CA LEU A 44 1.64 -3.07 9.09
C LEU A 44 2.18 -3.51 10.45
N ALA A 45 1.32 -3.88 11.40
CA ALA A 45 1.72 -4.40 12.70
C ALA A 45 2.50 -5.71 12.57
N ILE A 46 2.01 -6.66 11.76
CA ILE A 46 2.71 -7.93 11.48
C ILE A 46 4.08 -7.64 10.87
N THR A 47 4.16 -6.76 9.87
CA THR A 47 5.42 -6.36 9.22
C THR A 47 6.40 -5.75 10.24
N ALA A 48 5.94 -4.84 11.09
CA ALA A 48 6.79 -4.18 12.07
C ALA A 48 7.32 -5.15 13.12
N VAL A 49 6.46 -6.03 13.67
CA VAL A 49 6.86 -7.05 14.63
C VAL A 49 7.86 -8.03 13.99
N THR A 50 7.56 -8.53 12.80
CA THR A 50 8.46 -9.44 12.08
C THR A 50 9.82 -8.79 11.81
N ALA A 51 9.84 -7.54 11.35
CA ALA A 51 11.08 -6.82 11.07
C ALA A 51 11.92 -6.64 12.34
N TYR A 52 11.29 -6.30 13.46
CA TYR A 52 11.97 -6.14 14.74
C TYR A 52 12.52 -7.47 15.27
N GLU A 53 11.72 -8.54 15.26
CA GLU A 53 12.13 -9.88 15.72
C GLU A 53 13.29 -10.43 14.89
N VAL A 54 13.25 -10.31 13.56
CA VAL A 54 14.32 -10.74 12.67
C VAL A 54 15.60 -9.93 12.93
N ALA A 55 15.49 -8.60 13.06
CA ALA A 55 16.64 -7.74 13.31
C ALA A 55 17.27 -7.96 14.71
N SER A 56 16.45 -8.33 15.70
CA SER A 56 16.88 -8.56 17.09
C SER A 56 17.46 -9.95 17.34
N SER A 57 17.23 -10.90 16.42
CA SER A 57 17.70 -12.29 16.55
C SER A 57 18.94 -12.56 15.69
N PRO A 58 20.15 -12.77 16.30
CA PRO A 58 21.34 -13.11 15.54
C PRO A 58 21.16 -14.37 14.67
N ALA A 59 20.46 -15.38 15.19
CA ALA A 59 20.22 -16.62 14.46
C ALA A 59 19.37 -16.42 13.20
N LEU A 60 18.29 -15.61 13.28
CA LEU A 60 17.44 -15.29 12.12
C LEU A 60 18.21 -14.40 11.13
N THR A 61 18.96 -13.43 11.63
CA THR A 61 19.78 -12.55 10.81
C THR A 61 20.82 -13.36 10.03
N GLU A 62 21.53 -14.27 10.69
CA GLU A 62 22.48 -15.13 10.01
C GLU A 62 21.82 -16.04 8.98
N LEU A 63 20.70 -16.69 9.34
CA LEU A 63 19.97 -17.56 8.43
C LEU A 63 19.54 -16.85 7.14
N ILE A 64 19.06 -15.61 7.25
CA ILE A 64 18.43 -14.88 6.14
C ILE A 64 19.47 -14.11 5.32
N TYR A 65 20.44 -13.45 5.97
CA TYR A 65 21.35 -12.50 5.32
C TYR A 65 22.76 -13.03 5.11
N SER A 66 23.12 -14.22 5.60
CA SER A 66 24.41 -14.86 5.31
C SER A 66 24.59 -15.18 3.83
N SER A 67 23.50 -15.45 3.11
CA SER A 67 23.51 -15.71 1.68
C SER A 67 22.78 -14.62 0.91
N LYS A 68 23.47 -14.02 -0.06
CA LYS A 68 22.84 -13.07 -1.01
C LYS A 68 21.66 -13.71 -1.75
N TRP A 69 21.74 -14.99 -2.06
CA TRP A 69 20.68 -15.73 -2.76
C TRP A 69 19.40 -15.85 -1.93
N THR A 70 19.51 -16.03 -0.62
CA THR A 70 18.36 -16.07 0.30
C THR A 70 17.65 -14.72 0.30
N PHE A 71 18.40 -13.63 0.43
CA PHE A 71 17.84 -12.28 0.42
C PHE A 71 17.17 -11.91 -0.92
N PHE A 72 17.84 -12.16 -2.05
CA PHE A 72 17.22 -11.93 -3.37
C PHE A 72 16.03 -12.85 -3.61
N GLY A 73 16.07 -14.09 -3.13
CA GLY A 73 14.94 -15.01 -3.17
C GLY A 73 13.71 -14.49 -2.44
N LEU A 74 13.89 -13.85 -1.27
CA LEU A 74 12.79 -13.20 -0.54
C LEU A 74 12.18 -12.04 -1.32
N ILE A 75 13.01 -11.18 -1.93
CA ILE A 75 12.51 -10.06 -2.76
C ILE A 75 11.70 -10.60 -3.95
N ILE A 76 12.20 -11.63 -4.62
CA ILE A 76 11.49 -12.24 -5.75
C ILE A 76 10.18 -12.89 -5.28
N ALA A 77 10.20 -13.59 -4.14
CA ALA A 77 9.00 -14.20 -3.56
C ALA A 77 7.95 -13.15 -3.19
N GLU A 78 8.38 -12.02 -2.62
CA GLU A 78 7.53 -10.88 -2.27
C GLU A 78 6.85 -10.29 -3.51
N LEU A 79 7.61 -9.99 -4.57
CA LEU A 79 7.07 -9.49 -5.83
C LEU A 79 6.14 -10.50 -6.50
N ALA A 80 6.54 -11.77 -6.55
CA ALA A 80 5.71 -12.82 -7.13
C ALA A 80 4.40 -12.98 -6.37
N LEU A 81 4.43 -12.91 -5.03
CA LEU A 81 3.25 -13.08 -4.19
C LEU A 81 2.26 -11.93 -4.39
N VAL A 82 2.72 -10.68 -4.40
CA VAL A 82 1.82 -9.53 -4.60
C VAL A 82 1.17 -9.55 -5.98
N PHE A 83 1.94 -9.85 -7.03
CA PHE A 83 1.39 -9.98 -8.38
C PHE A 83 0.42 -11.15 -8.50
N TRP A 84 0.74 -12.29 -7.91
CA TRP A 84 -0.09 -13.48 -7.97
C TRP A 84 -1.42 -13.29 -7.22
N VAL A 85 -1.38 -12.71 -6.02
CA VAL A 85 -2.59 -12.39 -5.24
C VAL A 85 -3.45 -11.40 -6.00
N SER A 86 -2.86 -10.30 -6.48
CA SER A 86 -3.59 -9.27 -7.22
C SER A 86 -4.24 -9.81 -8.49
N ALA A 87 -3.54 -10.67 -9.24
CA ALA A 87 -4.06 -11.23 -10.48
C ALA A 87 -5.12 -12.35 -10.27
N ARG A 88 -5.14 -12.97 -9.09
CA ARG A 88 -5.99 -14.15 -8.82
C ARG A 88 -7.02 -13.96 -7.72
N ILE A 89 -7.16 -12.76 -7.18
CA ILE A 89 -8.04 -12.46 -6.03
C ILE A 89 -9.48 -12.94 -6.24
N GLU A 90 -10.00 -12.81 -7.47
CA GLU A 90 -11.36 -13.25 -7.80
C GLU A 90 -11.55 -14.78 -7.68
N LYS A 91 -10.48 -15.53 -7.97
CA LYS A 91 -10.47 -17.00 -7.95
C LYS A 91 -10.12 -17.59 -6.58
N LEU A 92 -9.55 -16.79 -5.69
CA LEU A 92 -9.19 -17.21 -4.34
C LEU A 92 -10.42 -17.13 -3.43
N SER A 93 -10.52 -18.04 -2.44
CA SER A 93 -11.43 -17.85 -1.32
C SER A 93 -10.95 -16.68 -0.46
N LEU A 94 -11.87 -16.02 0.26
CA LEU A 94 -11.50 -14.93 1.17
C LEU A 94 -10.45 -15.39 2.21
N THR A 95 -10.57 -16.59 2.73
CA THR A 95 -9.62 -17.17 3.67
C THR A 95 -8.22 -17.28 3.07
N ASN A 96 -8.10 -17.84 1.86
CA ASN A 96 -6.81 -17.98 1.18
C ASN A 96 -6.20 -16.62 0.86
N ALA A 97 -6.99 -15.67 0.38
CA ALA A 97 -6.53 -14.32 0.10
C ALA A 97 -6.02 -13.62 1.37
N THR A 98 -6.71 -13.80 2.50
CA THR A 98 -6.29 -13.28 3.81
C THR A 98 -4.98 -13.92 4.27
N LEU A 99 -4.85 -15.24 4.20
CA LEU A 99 -3.62 -15.94 4.59
C LEU A 99 -2.42 -15.51 3.74
N LEU A 100 -2.63 -15.31 2.44
CA LEU A 100 -1.59 -14.81 1.54
C LEU A 100 -1.20 -13.37 1.84
N PHE A 101 -2.14 -12.51 2.24
CA PHE A 101 -1.83 -11.15 2.69
C PHE A 101 -1.04 -11.13 3.99
N ILE A 102 -1.37 -12.01 4.95
CA ILE A 102 -0.58 -12.19 6.18
C ILE A 102 0.82 -12.70 5.84
N LEU A 103 0.95 -13.72 4.99
CA LEU A 103 2.23 -14.24 4.53
C LEU A 103 3.07 -13.17 3.86
N TYR A 104 2.45 -12.36 2.98
CA TYR A 104 3.10 -11.21 2.37
C TYR A 104 3.65 -10.23 3.42
N SER A 105 2.85 -9.91 4.44
CA SER A 105 3.26 -9.00 5.52
C SER A 105 4.46 -9.54 6.32
N VAL A 106 4.54 -10.86 6.53
CA VAL A 106 5.67 -11.52 7.20
C VAL A 106 6.92 -11.47 6.30
N ILE A 107 6.80 -11.81 5.02
CA ILE A 107 7.94 -11.78 4.08
C ILE A 107 8.46 -10.35 3.96
N ASN A 108 7.56 -9.37 3.80
CA ASN A 108 7.92 -7.95 3.72
C ASN A 108 8.60 -7.46 5.01
N GLY A 109 8.10 -7.88 6.19
CA GLY A 109 8.75 -7.60 7.46
C GLY A 109 10.15 -8.18 7.54
N THR A 110 10.34 -9.42 7.06
CA THR A 110 11.66 -10.05 6.99
C THR A 110 12.61 -9.26 6.10
N THR A 111 12.16 -8.82 4.93
CA THR A 111 12.97 -7.99 4.01
C THR A 111 13.29 -6.63 4.63
N LEU A 112 12.30 -6.00 5.29
CA LEU A 112 12.43 -4.69 5.95
C LEU A 112 13.31 -4.72 7.22
N ALA A 113 13.62 -5.89 7.80
CA ALA A 113 14.51 -5.96 8.95
C ALA A 113 15.89 -5.31 8.66
N THR A 114 16.30 -5.24 7.38
CA THR A 114 17.53 -4.54 6.94
C THR A 114 17.58 -3.07 7.35
N ILE A 115 16.44 -2.41 7.53
CA ILE A 115 16.40 -0.98 7.93
C ILE A 115 16.99 -0.77 9.33
N PHE A 116 16.85 -1.76 10.24
CA PHE A 116 17.41 -1.67 11.59
C PHE A 116 18.94 -1.77 11.63
N PHE A 117 19.56 -2.29 10.56
CA PHE A 117 21.02 -2.30 10.40
C PHE A 117 21.54 -1.03 9.75
N ALA A 118 20.67 -0.34 8.98
CA ALA A 118 21.05 0.85 8.23
C ALA A 118 20.71 2.17 8.95
N TYR A 119 19.71 2.16 9.84
CA TYR A 119 19.22 3.37 10.49
C TYR A 119 19.02 3.20 11.99
N PRO A 120 19.31 4.23 12.80
CA PRO A 120 18.98 4.24 14.23
C PRO A 120 17.47 4.04 14.47
N THR A 121 17.11 3.26 15.48
CA THR A 121 15.69 2.97 15.82
C THR A 121 14.87 4.26 16.04
N ALA A 122 15.49 5.29 16.61
CA ALA A 122 14.82 6.60 16.79
C ALA A 122 14.44 7.26 15.47
N VAL A 123 15.29 7.13 14.42
CA VAL A 123 14.99 7.65 13.07
C VAL A 123 13.87 6.83 12.43
N ILE A 124 13.89 5.51 12.56
CA ILE A 124 12.85 4.61 12.06
C ILE A 124 11.50 4.99 12.69
N ALA A 125 11.45 5.11 14.02
CA ALA A 125 10.23 5.47 14.75
C ALA A 125 9.70 6.85 14.35
N LYS A 126 10.57 7.87 14.33
CA LYS A 126 10.19 9.23 13.89
C LYS A 126 9.63 9.23 12.48
N THR A 127 10.29 8.54 11.56
CA THR A 127 9.84 8.45 10.15
C THR A 127 8.50 7.73 10.06
N PHE A 128 8.29 6.67 10.85
CA PHE A 128 7.01 5.96 10.88
C PHE A 128 5.85 6.88 11.28
N PHE A 129 6.01 7.69 12.33
CA PHE A 129 4.96 8.63 12.75
C PHE A 129 4.72 9.74 11.73
N VAL A 130 5.78 10.27 11.10
CA VAL A 130 5.63 11.24 9.99
C VAL A 130 4.88 10.61 8.82
N THR A 131 5.26 9.39 8.44
CA THR A 131 4.56 8.64 7.39
C THR A 131 3.09 8.44 7.72
N ALA A 132 2.77 8.02 8.94
CA ALA A 132 1.40 7.80 9.39
C ALA A 132 0.57 9.09 9.34
N GLY A 133 1.15 10.23 9.72
CA GLY A 133 0.51 11.54 9.62
C GLY A 133 0.24 11.95 8.17
N MET A 134 1.24 11.87 7.29
CA MET A 134 1.11 12.20 5.87
C MET A 134 0.13 11.27 5.16
N PHE A 135 0.28 9.97 5.37
CA PHE A 135 -0.62 8.96 4.82
C PHE A 135 -2.07 9.19 5.27
N GLY A 136 -2.29 9.38 6.58
CA GLY A 136 -3.63 9.63 7.13
C GLY A 136 -4.29 10.88 6.55
N ALA A 137 -3.53 11.99 6.43
CA ALA A 137 -4.02 13.22 5.83
C ALA A 137 -4.43 13.00 4.36
N MET A 138 -3.61 12.30 3.58
CA MET A 138 -3.87 12.06 2.15
C MET A 138 -4.98 11.01 1.92
N ALA A 139 -5.07 10.01 2.79
CA ALA A 139 -6.18 9.05 2.76
C ALA A 139 -7.53 9.74 3.06
N ILE A 140 -7.57 10.64 4.05
CA ILE A 140 -8.75 11.46 4.35
C ILE A 140 -9.07 12.39 3.17
N TYR A 141 -8.07 13.05 2.58
CA TYR A 141 -8.27 13.88 1.40
C TYR A 141 -8.86 13.07 0.25
N GLY A 142 -8.27 11.93 -0.11
CA GLY A 142 -8.78 11.06 -1.18
C GLY A 142 -10.21 10.56 -0.91
N TYR A 143 -10.52 10.24 0.36
CA TYR A 143 -11.86 9.83 0.77
C TYR A 143 -12.90 10.94 0.67
N THR A 144 -12.53 12.19 0.98
CA THR A 144 -13.47 13.32 1.11
C THR A 144 -13.56 14.20 -0.14
N THR A 145 -12.52 14.20 -0.97
CA THR A 145 -12.47 15.08 -2.15
C THR A 145 -13.58 14.76 -3.14
N LYS A 146 -14.10 15.82 -3.78
CA LYS A 146 -15.03 15.75 -4.89
C LYS A 146 -14.36 15.79 -6.26
N SER A 147 -13.06 16.11 -6.30
CA SER A 147 -12.28 16.11 -7.54
C SER A 147 -11.98 14.69 -7.97
N ASP A 148 -12.15 14.37 -9.24
CA ASP A 148 -11.79 13.07 -9.81
C ASP A 148 -10.25 12.94 -9.92
N LEU A 149 -9.69 11.99 -9.18
CA LEU A 149 -8.27 11.71 -9.17
C LEU A 149 -7.85 10.64 -10.20
N THR A 150 -8.77 10.12 -11.02
CA THR A 150 -8.50 9.03 -11.97
C THR A 150 -7.40 9.38 -12.97
N SER A 151 -7.39 10.61 -13.47
CA SER A 151 -6.35 11.08 -14.39
C SER A 151 -4.97 11.14 -13.72
N TRP A 152 -4.92 11.54 -12.45
CA TRP A 152 -3.70 11.57 -11.65
C TRP A 152 -3.17 10.16 -11.39
N GLY A 153 -4.06 9.18 -11.16
CA GLY A 153 -3.66 7.79 -10.94
C GLY A 153 -2.82 7.24 -12.08
N LYS A 154 -3.20 7.49 -13.33
CA LYS A 154 -2.41 7.06 -14.51
C LYS A 154 -1.02 7.68 -14.52
N LEU A 155 -0.93 8.99 -14.27
CA LEU A 155 0.35 9.71 -14.22
C LEU A 155 1.24 9.20 -13.08
N LEU A 156 0.66 8.98 -11.90
CA LEU A 156 1.39 8.50 -10.74
C LEU A 156 1.93 7.06 -10.92
N ILE A 157 1.16 6.17 -11.56
CA ILE A 157 1.63 4.83 -11.90
C ILE A 157 2.81 4.89 -12.88
N MET A 158 2.76 5.77 -13.89
CA MET A 158 3.89 6.00 -14.80
C MET A 158 5.11 6.54 -14.04
N ALA A 159 4.89 7.44 -13.06
CA ALA A 159 5.96 7.96 -12.21
C ALA A 159 6.59 6.86 -11.35
N VAL A 160 5.81 5.90 -10.81
CA VAL A 160 6.34 4.73 -10.08
C VAL A 160 7.26 3.90 -10.98
N ILE A 161 6.86 3.63 -12.22
CA ILE A 161 7.71 2.91 -13.18
C ILE A 161 9.02 3.69 -13.41
N GLY A 162 8.93 5.00 -13.58
CA GLY A 162 10.10 5.88 -13.70
C GLY A 162 11.02 5.82 -12.48
N LEU A 163 10.45 5.81 -11.26
CA LEU A 163 11.22 5.67 -10.02
C LEU A 163 11.93 4.31 -9.92
N ILE A 164 11.27 3.23 -10.34
CA ILE A 164 11.89 1.90 -10.37
C ILE A 164 13.08 1.90 -11.33
N ILE A 165 12.92 2.42 -12.54
CA ILE A 165 13.99 2.52 -13.53
C ILE A 165 15.14 3.39 -13.01
N ALA A 166 14.83 4.57 -12.45
CA ALA A 166 15.83 5.46 -11.88
C ALA A 166 16.58 4.80 -10.70
N GLY A 167 15.88 4.04 -9.85
CA GLY A 167 16.48 3.26 -8.77
C GLY A 167 17.42 2.18 -9.29
N LEU A 168 17.02 1.43 -10.32
CA LEU A 168 17.88 0.43 -10.96
C LEU A 168 19.14 1.07 -11.58
N VAL A 169 18.99 2.19 -12.26
CA VAL A 169 20.13 2.94 -12.80
C VAL A 169 21.06 3.41 -11.68
N ASN A 170 20.49 3.89 -10.56
CA ASN A 170 21.30 4.36 -9.43
C ASN A 170 22.05 3.25 -8.70
N LEU A 171 21.62 1.99 -8.79
CA LEU A 171 22.41 0.85 -8.28
C LEU A 171 23.80 0.75 -8.93
N PHE A 172 23.92 1.15 -10.21
CA PHE A 172 25.17 1.17 -10.96
C PHE A 172 25.92 2.48 -10.79
N LEU A 173 25.20 3.61 -10.81
CA LEU A 173 25.81 4.96 -10.71
C LEU A 173 26.26 5.27 -9.28
N LYS A 174 25.60 4.72 -8.26
CA LYS A 174 25.83 4.98 -6.83
C LYS A 174 25.87 6.48 -6.50
N SER A 175 25.08 7.27 -7.23
CA SER A 175 25.03 8.72 -7.05
C SER A 175 24.16 9.08 -5.85
N SER A 176 24.77 9.76 -4.89
CA SER A 176 24.06 10.22 -3.71
C SER A 176 23.03 11.31 -4.03
N MET A 177 23.31 12.18 -5.01
CA MET A 177 22.38 13.20 -5.45
C MET A 177 21.16 12.61 -6.15
N LEU A 178 21.37 11.61 -7.03
CA LEU A 178 20.29 10.92 -7.71
C LEU A 178 19.39 10.17 -6.71
N ASP A 179 19.98 9.50 -5.70
CA ASP A 179 19.23 8.84 -4.65
C ASP A 179 18.37 9.81 -3.82
N PHE A 180 18.89 11.01 -3.52
CA PHE A 180 18.13 12.05 -2.84
C PHE A 180 16.95 12.54 -3.69
N MET A 181 17.17 12.77 -4.99
CA MET A 181 16.10 13.16 -5.92
C MET A 181 15.02 12.07 -6.04
N ILE A 182 15.42 10.81 -6.21
CA ILE A 182 14.50 9.65 -6.24
C ILE A 182 13.68 9.61 -4.95
N SER A 183 14.30 9.83 -3.81
CA SER A 183 13.60 9.79 -2.51
C SER A 183 12.57 10.91 -2.39
N GLY A 184 12.93 12.15 -2.73
CA GLY A 184 12.00 13.28 -2.68
C GLY A 184 10.83 13.13 -3.67
N ILE A 185 11.10 12.72 -4.91
CA ILE A 185 10.06 12.47 -5.91
C ILE A 185 9.19 11.30 -5.48
N GLY A 186 9.79 10.24 -4.93
CA GLY A 186 9.08 9.08 -4.42
C GLY A 186 8.06 9.44 -3.33
N VAL A 187 8.44 10.30 -2.38
CA VAL A 187 7.51 10.81 -1.36
C VAL A 187 6.30 11.48 -2.02
N LEU A 188 6.51 12.38 -2.98
CA LEU A 188 5.41 13.09 -3.66
C LEU A 188 4.49 12.12 -4.43
N VAL A 189 5.08 11.15 -5.11
CA VAL A 189 4.34 10.15 -5.88
C VAL A 189 3.47 9.29 -4.96
N PHE A 190 4.01 8.76 -3.85
CA PHE A 190 3.25 7.90 -2.96
C PHE A 190 2.25 8.65 -2.08
N VAL A 191 2.49 9.91 -1.78
CA VAL A 191 1.49 10.83 -1.19
C VAL A 191 0.29 10.98 -2.14
N GLY A 192 0.56 11.20 -3.44
CA GLY A 192 -0.49 11.27 -4.46
C GLY A 192 -1.24 9.94 -4.65
N LEU A 193 -0.51 8.81 -4.70
CA LEU A 193 -1.10 7.47 -4.82
C LEU A 193 -2.01 7.15 -3.64
N THR A 194 -1.61 7.48 -2.41
CA THR A 194 -2.45 7.29 -1.22
C THR A 194 -3.82 7.97 -1.39
N ALA A 195 -3.85 9.20 -1.90
CA ALA A 195 -5.12 9.90 -2.14
C ALA A 195 -5.93 9.23 -3.25
N TYR A 196 -5.28 8.90 -4.37
CA TYR A 196 -5.91 8.23 -5.50
C TYR A 196 -6.49 6.87 -5.11
N ASP A 197 -5.69 6.01 -4.44
CA ASP A 197 -6.14 4.68 -4.04
C ASP A 197 -7.24 4.74 -2.99
N SER A 198 -7.18 5.69 -2.05
CA SER A 198 -8.27 5.91 -1.09
C SER A 198 -9.59 6.29 -1.80
N GLN A 199 -9.56 7.16 -2.80
CA GLN A 199 -10.73 7.50 -3.60
C GLN A 199 -11.23 6.31 -4.43
N LYS A 200 -10.33 5.60 -5.10
CA LYS A 200 -10.64 4.41 -5.90
C LYS A 200 -11.30 3.32 -5.08
N ILE A 201 -10.76 3.02 -3.89
CA ILE A 201 -11.31 2.04 -2.96
C ILE A 201 -12.70 2.46 -2.50
N LYS A 202 -12.88 3.73 -2.15
CA LYS A 202 -14.19 4.30 -1.81
C LYS A 202 -15.22 4.04 -2.90
N HIS A 203 -14.89 4.32 -4.16
CA HIS A 203 -15.80 4.11 -5.29
C HIS A 203 -16.12 2.63 -5.50
N MET A 204 -15.12 1.75 -5.47
CA MET A 204 -15.33 0.30 -5.62
C MET A 204 -16.21 -0.29 -4.52
N LEU A 205 -16.04 0.17 -3.28
CA LEU A 205 -16.83 -0.32 -2.14
C LEU A 205 -18.22 0.30 -2.07
N ALA A 206 -18.40 1.52 -2.57
CA ALA A 206 -19.73 2.15 -2.67
C ALA A 206 -20.67 1.41 -3.61
N MET A 207 -20.13 0.67 -4.59
CA MET A 207 -20.91 -0.16 -5.52
C MET A 207 -21.31 -1.54 -4.93
N GLN A 208 -20.89 -1.86 -3.71
CA GLN A 208 -21.22 -3.16 -3.09
C GLN A 208 -22.54 -3.07 -2.32
N THR A 209 -23.47 -3.94 -2.66
CA THR A 209 -24.81 -3.98 -2.05
C THR A 209 -24.85 -4.72 -0.73
N ASP A 210 -23.85 -5.58 -0.46
CA ASP A 210 -23.82 -6.44 0.72
C ASP A 210 -22.41 -6.60 1.30
N MET A 211 -22.29 -7.44 2.32
CA MET A 211 -21.04 -7.85 2.96
C MET A 211 -20.55 -9.23 2.47
N GLY A 212 -20.96 -9.63 1.27
CA GLY A 212 -20.61 -10.91 0.68
C GLY A 212 -19.10 -11.10 0.44
N GLU A 213 -18.73 -12.29 0.02
CA GLU A 213 -17.32 -12.65 -0.18
C GLU A 213 -16.62 -11.71 -1.18
N THR A 214 -17.31 -11.34 -2.25
CA THR A 214 -16.77 -10.43 -3.28
C THR A 214 -16.45 -9.05 -2.70
N ALA A 215 -17.38 -8.47 -1.94
CA ALA A 215 -17.17 -7.17 -1.30
C ALA A 215 -16.01 -7.20 -0.31
N GLN A 216 -15.87 -8.31 0.44
CA GLN A 216 -14.75 -8.48 1.38
C GLN A 216 -13.41 -8.67 0.67
N LYS A 217 -13.37 -9.35 -0.48
CA LYS A 217 -12.16 -9.46 -1.32
C LYS A 217 -11.74 -8.10 -1.88
N ILE A 218 -12.69 -7.26 -2.31
CA ILE A 218 -12.43 -5.89 -2.75
C ILE A 218 -11.84 -5.07 -1.60
N ALA A 219 -12.40 -5.19 -0.39
CA ALA A 219 -11.86 -4.53 0.80
C ALA A 219 -10.45 -5.01 1.14
N LEU A 220 -10.16 -6.30 0.99
CA LEU A 220 -8.82 -6.87 1.22
C LEU A 220 -7.81 -6.36 0.19
N MET A 221 -8.20 -6.28 -1.10
CA MET A 221 -7.37 -5.69 -2.14
C MET A 221 -7.09 -4.21 -1.90
N GLY A 222 -8.11 -3.47 -1.46
CA GLY A 222 -7.93 -2.08 -1.05
C GLY A 222 -6.95 -1.94 0.13
N ALA A 223 -7.03 -2.85 1.10
CA ALA A 223 -6.08 -2.89 2.22
C ALA A 223 -4.65 -3.16 1.75
N LEU A 224 -4.46 -4.09 0.80
CA LEU A 224 -3.16 -4.38 0.19
C LEU A 224 -2.60 -3.17 -0.57
N SER A 225 -3.42 -2.48 -1.38
CA SER A 225 -2.98 -1.28 -2.09
C SER A 225 -2.49 -0.20 -1.11
N LEU A 226 -3.31 0.15 -0.11
CA LEU A 226 -2.94 1.17 0.88
C LEU A 226 -1.74 0.74 1.75
N TYR A 227 -1.61 -0.54 2.04
CA TYR A 227 -0.44 -1.09 2.72
C TYR A 227 0.84 -0.86 1.90
N LEU A 228 0.81 -1.14 0.60
CA LEU A 228 1.94 -0.93 -0.31
C LEU A 228 2.29 0.57 -0.41
N ASP A 229 1.29 1.44 -0.51
CA ASP A 229 1.51 2.89 -0.52
C ASP A 229 2.20 3.36 0.77
N PHE A 230 1.73 2.86 1.93
CA PHE A 230 2.32 3.21 3.23
C PHE A 230 3.77 2.75 3.33
N ILE A 231 4.06 1.49 3.00
CA ILE A 231 5.42 0.93 3.08
C ILE A 231 6.38 1.70 2.15
N ASN A 232 5.95 1.97 0.92
CA ASN A 232 6.79 2.71 -0.02
C ASN A 232 7.01 4.16 0.43
N LEU A 233 5.97 4.86 0.88
CA LEU A 233 6.07 6.21 1.44
C LEU A 233 7.04 6.23 2.64
N PHE A 234 6.91 5.26 3.54
CA PHE A 234 7.80 5.10 4.69
C PHE A 234 9.27 4.91 4.26
N LEU A 235 9.53 4.04 3.29
CA LEU A 235 10.89 3.78 2.81
C LEU A 235 11.51 5.01 2.12
N TYR A 236 10.74 5.73 1.32
CA TYR A 236 11.22 6.98 0.71
C TYR A 236 11.48 8.07 1.75
N LEU A 237 10.62 8.24 2.74
CA LEU A 237 10.83 9.17 3.85
C LEU A 237 12.01 8.74 4.73
N LEU A 238 12.17 7.44 5.01
CA LEU A 238 13.28 6.93 5.79
C LEU A 238 14.62 7.19 5.10
N ARG A 239 14.68 7.00 3.79
CA ARG A 239 15.85 7.32 2.97
C ARG A 239 16.12 8.83 2.91
N PHE A 240 15.06 9.62 2.84
CA PHE A 240 15.16 11.09 2.82
C PHE A 240 15.68 11.66 4.15
N PHE A 241 15.16 11.19 5.28
CA PHE A 241 15.55 11.67 6.62
C PHE A 241 16.82 11.01 7.15
N GLY A 242 17.10 9.78 6.77
CA GLY A 242 18.25 9.02 7.26
C GLY A 242 19.59 9.59 6.84
N ARG A 243 19.63 10.42 5.78
CA ARG A 243 20.83 11.11 5.31
C ARG A 243 21.23 12.35 6.13
N GLY A 244 20.34 12.90 6.89
CA GLY A 244 20.60 14.15 7.64
C GLY A 244 21.36 13.92 8.95
N ASN A 245 21.84 12.72 9.23
CA ASN A 245 22.53 12.35 10.48
C ASN A 245 24.02 11.95 10.26
N ASP A 246 24.60 12.19 9.09
CA ASP A 246 26.04 12.04 8.82
C ASP A 246 26.77 13.39 8.93
#